data_831002beb931481bee0dd2f589999af2
#
_entry.id   831002beb931481bee0dd2f589999af2
#
_cell.length_a   1.000
_cell.length_b   1.000
_cell.length_c   1.000
_cell.angle_alpha   90.00
_cell.angle_beta   90.00
_cell.angle_gamma   90.00
#
_symmetry.space_group_name_H-M   'P 1'
#
loop_
_entity.id
_entity.type
_entity.pdbx_description
1 polymer ?
#
loop_
_entity_poly.entity_id
_entity_poly.type
_entity_poly.pdbx_seq_one_letter_code
_entity_poly.pdbx_strand_id
1 'polypeptide(L)'
;TSTTRLSYIVDSDPLDDTEETGLRQDDGADAQDSGVSISPDSSDGAIVIGRDGWYRFNADVTGLNTDYGKLRITIDAGERTTFDLDLVQFMDADYWGAGDPKWRYGKLRRDLVETIQALHPAFLRFPGGCIVEGVTPGNEYRWKDTVGSLAARRQQYSMWSFKMPDGSSYSQSYQIGFYEYFCLCEDLKAKPLPTLFAGIACQSPGRDPRHMDINSATFRNNVIQDYLDLIEFANGDPESSSWAAVRRDMGHPEPFGLDMIGVGNENFGADYVAKFDMISEAIHERYPDMLCVMSAGLFPFQPAMKRSWDHARALAATDSGAHDSATGDAIIVDEHSYHSPEWFASQASRFDAYPRCGAGVYFGEYSANGYFAGQPQTEQGANTWKSALGEAAFLTGCERNSDVVRMTSYAPLLAHIPAKGWAQNLIE
;
A
#
# COMPACT_ATOMS: atom_id res chain seq x y z
N THR A 1 3.52 -24.55 -39.94
CA THR A 1 3.18 -24.19 -38.56
C THR A 1 4.36 -24.56 -37.69
N SER A 2 5.20 -23.57 -37.32
CA SER A 2 6.28 -23.82 -36.36
C SER A 2 5.64 -23.98 -34.97
N THR A 3 5.97 -25.04 -34.28
CA THR A 3 5.54 -25.29 -32.90
C THR A 3 6.58 -24.67 -31.99
N THR A 4 6.21 -23.66 -31.22
CA THR A 4 7.08 -23.09 -30.19
C THR A 4 6.90 -23.88 -28.89
N ARG A 5 8.00 -24.36 -28.34
CA ARG A 5 8.00 -25.12 -27.10
C ARG A 5 8.52 -24.22 -25.97
N LEU A 6 7.75 -24.09 -24.91
CA LEU A 6 8.16 -23.41 -23.69
C LEU A 6 8.59 -24.47 -22.67
N SER A 7 9.80 -24.33 -22.14
CA SER A 7 10.26 -25.12 -21.00
C SER A 7 10.83 -24.17 -19.93
N TYR A 8 10.76 -24.57 -18.69
CA TYR A 8 11.31 -23.80 -17.58
C TYR A 8 12.04 -24.74 -16.62
N ILE A 9 13.05 -24.23 -15.96
CA ILE A 9 13.83 -24.92 -14.94
C ILE A 9 13.83 -24.03 -13.71
N VAL A 10 13.55 -24.60 -12.55
CA VAL A 10 13.77 -23.95 -11.27
C VAL A 10 15.02 -24.57 -10.68
N ASP A 11 16.06 -23.79 -10.57
CA ASP A 11 17.35 -24.20 -10.03
C ASP A 11 17.45 -23.79 -8.55
N SER A 12 17.81 -24.72 -7.70
CA SER A 12 17.95 -24.53 -6.25
C SER A 12 19.38 -24.20 -5.81
N ASP A 13 20.29 -23.94 -6.75
CA ASP A 13 21.64 -23.57 -6.38
C ASP A 13 21.69 -22.17 -5.74
N PRO A 14 22.39 -22.00 -4.62
CA PRO A 14 22.55 -20.70 -3.98
C PRO A 14 23.23 -19.70 -4.92
N LEU A 15 22.81 -18.43 -4.81
CA LEU A 15 23.42 -17.35 -5.57
C LEU A 15 24.92 -17.28 -5.25
N ASP A 16 25.75 -17.59 -6.22
CA ASP A 16 27.18 -17.28 -6.16
C ASP A 16 27.33 -15.79 -6.51
N ASP A 17 27.60 -14.97 -5.50
CA ASP A 17 27.72 -13.50 -5.60
C ASP A 17 28.91 -13.00 -6.45
N THR A 18 29.63 -13.88 -7.15
CA THR A 18 30.87 -13.54 -7.81
C THR A 18 30.83 -13.50 -9.34
N GLU A 19 29.70 -13.74 -10.00
CA GLU A 19 29.62 -13.69 -11.47
C GLU A 19 29.10 -12.37 -12.03
N GLU A 20 30.03 -11.56 -12.53
CA GLU A 20 29.80 -10.43 -13.43
C GLU A 20 28.99 -10.83 -14.67
N THR A 21 28.07 -9.94 -15.04
CA THR A 21 27.22 -10.00 -16.23
C THR A 21 27.99 -10.23 -17.52
N GLY A 22 28.21 -11.47 -17.87
CA GLY A 22 28.70 -11.89 -19.19
C GLY A 22 27.69 -12.84 -19.83
N LEU A 23 27.26 -12.51 -21.04
CA LEU A 23 26.54 -13.44 -21.91
C LEU A 23 27.42 -14.67 -22.14
N ARG A 24 27.15 -15.76 -21.42
CA ARG A 24 27.82 -17.03 -21.71
C ARG A 24 27.15 -17.70 -22.91
N GLN A 25 27.95 -18.06 -23.89
CA GLN A 25 27.62 -19.11 -24.84
C GLN A 25 27.63 -20.44 -24.10
N ASP A 26 26.50 -21.16 -24.27
CA ASP A 26 26.25 -22.45 -23.63
C ASP A 26 27.17 -23.53 -24.25
N ASP A 27 28.20 -23.95 -23.54
CA ASP A 27 28.97 -25.15 -23.85
C ASP A 27 28.34 -26.32 -23.11
N GLY A 28 27.39 -26.95 -23.77
CA GLY A 28 26.61 -28.14 -23.43
C GLY A 28 27.18 -29.11 -22.36
N ALA A 29 27.12 -28.74 -21.10
CA ALA A 29 27.36 -29.64 -19.99
C ALA A 29 26.00 -30.05 -19.37
N ASP A 30 25.74 -31.34 -19.38
CA ASP A 30 24.53 -31.97 -18.83
C ASP A 30 24.31 -31.52 -17.36
N ALA A 31 23.29 -30.69 -17.14
CA ALA A 31 22.79 -30.41 -15.81
C ALA A 31 22.16 -31.68 -15.24
N GLN A 32 22.66 -32.17 -14.12
CA GLN A 32 22.06 -33.29 -13.40
C GLN A 32 20.62 -32.91 -13.00
N ASP A 33 19.69 -33.76 -13.39
CA ASP A 33 18.28 -33.69 -13.10
C ASP A 33 18.05 -33.62 -11.58
N SER A 34 17.64 -32.47 -11.06
CA SER A 34 17.37 -32.26 -9.64
C SER A 34 16.04 -32.85 -9.16
N GLY A 35 15.36 -33.63 -9.97
CA GLY A 35 14.15 -34.37 -9.59
C GLY A 35 12.91 -33.49 -9.37
N VAL A 36 12.92 -32.26 -9.83
CA VAL A 36 11.74 -31.37 -9.76
C VAL A 36 10.72 -31.78 -10.81
N SER A 37 9.57 -32.22 -10.37
CA SER A 37 8.43 -32.57 -11.25
C SER A 37 7.62 -31.33 -11.58
N ILE A 38 7.46 -31.03 -12.84
CA ILE A 38 6.69 -29.93 -13.38
C ILE A 38 5.51 -30.49 -14.16
N SER A 39 4.29 -30.18 -13.74
CA SER A 39 3.07 -30.57 -14.45
C SER A 39 2.46 -29.34 -15.12
N PRO A 40 2.56 -29.17 -16.44
CA PRO A 40 1.79 -28.16 -17.15
C PRO A 40 0.31 -28.54 -17.20
N ASP A 41 -0.56 -27.53 -17.15
CA ASP A 41 -2.03 -27.69 -17.26
C ASP A 41 -2.50 -28.25 -18.61
N SER A 42 -1.59 -28.54 -19.55
CA SER A 42 -1.89 -29.20 -20.82
C SER A 42 -1.36 -30.63 -20.87
N SER A 43 -2.14 -31.55 -21.41
CA SER A 43 -1.84 -32.98 -21.50
C SER A 43 -0.56 -33.34 -22.28
N ASP A 44 0.11 -32.37 -22.92
CA ASP A 44 1.23 -32.62 -23.83
C ASP A 44 2.55 -31.93 -23.42
N GLY A 45 2.59 -31.19 -22.30
CA GLY A 45 3.82 -30.53 -21.84
C GLY A 45 4.37 -29.45 -22.77
N ALA A 46 3.67 -29.09 -23.82
CA ALA A 46 4.04 -28.06 -24.77
C ALA A 46 2.90 -27.05 -24.93
N ILE A 47 3.23 -25.76 -24.80
CA ILE A 47 2.31 -24.67 -25.10
C ILE A 47 2.51 -24.29 -26.57
N VAL A 48 1.45 -24.42 -27.35
CA VAL A 48 1.44 -23.91 -28.71
C VAL A 48 1.02 -22.46 -28.69
N ILE A 49 1.98 -21.57 -28.94
CA ILE A 49 1.73 -20.12 -29.03
C ILE A 49 1.33 -19.82 -30.47
N GLY A 50 0.10 -19.33 -30.65
CA GLY A 50 -0.38 -18.81 -31.94
C GLY A 50 0.26 -17.47 -32.29
N ARG A 51 -0.01 -16.97 -33.51
CA ARG A 51 0.59 -15.70 -33.98
C ARG A 51 -0.05 -14.45 -33.37
N ASP A 52 -1.25 -14.55 -32.82
CA ASP A 52 -2.01 -13.41 -32.33
C ASP A 52 -2.59 -13.68 -30.94
N GLY A 53 -2.33 -12.77 -29.98
CA GLY A 53 -2.92 -12.77 -28.64
C GLY A 53 -1.99 -13.19 -27.49
N TRP A 54 -2.53 -13.07 -26.28
CA TRP A 54 -1.86 -13.44 -25.04
C TRP A 54 -2.27 -14.86 -24.61
N TYR A 55 -1.29 -15.63 -24.19
CA TYR A 55 -1.50 -16.98 -23.68
C TYR A 55 -1.11 -17.01 -22.20
N ARG A 56 -2.01 -17.54 -21.37
CA ARG A 56 -1.70 -17.78 -19.95
C ARG A 56 -1.13 -19.20 -19.80
N PHE A 57 -0.07 -19.26 -19.04
CA PHE A 57 0.58 -20.49 -18.67
C PHE A 57 0.64 -20.56 -17.13
N ASN A 58 0.25 -21.71 -16.54
CA ASN A 58 0.42 -22.00 -15.12
C ASN A 58 1.11 -23.36 -15.00
N ALA A 59 1.93 -23.50 -13.98
CA ALA A 59 2.56 -24.77 -13.67
C ALA A 59 2.76 -24.89 -12.16
N ASP A 60 2.54 -26.11 -11.66
CA ASP A 60 2.86 -26.46 -10.28
C ASP A 60 4.27 -27.02 -10.22
N VAL A 61 5.08 -26.46 -9.34
CA VAL A 61 6.45 -26.91 -9.08
C VAL A 61 6.48 -27.52 -7.69
N THR A 62 6.90 -28.78 -7.60
CA THR A 62 6.97 -29.54 -6.35
C THR A 62 8.38 -30.00 -6.06
N GLY A 63 8.69 -30.27 -4.79
CA GLY A 63 10.00 -30.79 -4.37
C GLY A 63 11.07 -29.74 -4.16
N LEU A 64 10.71 -28.44 -4.19
CA LEU A 64 11.65 -27.37 -3.85
C LEU A 64 11.88 -27.30 -2.33
N ASN A 65 13.11 -27.07 -1.95
CA ASN A 65 13.43 -26.63 -0.60
C ASN A 65 13.19 -25.12 -0.46
N THR A 66 12.96 -24.65 0.76
CA THR A 66 12.94 -23.21 1.05
C THR A 66 14.35 -22.67 0.95
N ASP A 67 14.70 -22.10 -0.19
CA ASP A 67 16.01 -21.55 -0.47
C ASP A 67 15.93 -20.54 -1.61
N TYR A 68 17.02 -19.83 -1.87
CA TYR A 68 17.16 -18.96 -3.04
C TYR A 68 17.39 -19.80 -4.29
N GLY A 69 16.72 -19.45 -5.37
CA GLY A 69 16.84 -20.14 -6.65
C GLY A 69 16.65 -19.20 -7.83
N LYS A 70 16.88 -19.70 -9.01
CA LYS A 70 16.68 -18.99 -10.28
C LYS A 70 15.53 -19.66 -11.04
N LEU A 71 14.57 -18.85 -11.50
CA LEU A 71 13.58 -19.27 -12.48
C LEU A 71 14.16 -19.04 -13.88
N ARG A 72 14.36 -20.12 -14.65
CA ARG A 72 14.78 -20.04 -16.05
C ARG A 72 13.60 -20.41 -16.94
N ILE A 73 13.25 -19.53 -17.86
CA ILE A 73 12.24 -19.77 -18.89
C ILE A 73 12.97 -19.89 -20.23
N THR A 74 12.81 -21.04 -20.89
CA THR A 74 13.41 -21.29 -22.20
C THR A 74 12.32 -21.36 -23.26
N ILE A 75 12.50 -20.66 -24.36
CA ILE A 75 11.58 -20.62 -25.48
C ILE A 75 12.31 -21.17 -26.70
N ASP A 76 11.79 -22.28 -27.24
CA ASP A 76 12.28 -22.90 -28.47
C ASP A 76 11.27 -22.61 -29.59
N ALA A 77 11.63 -21.72 -30.50
CA ALA A 77 10.79 -21.33 -31.62
C ALA A 77 11.19 -21.96 -32.95
N GLY A 78 12.28 -22.71 -32.99
CA GLY A 78 12.83 -23.31 -34.23
C GLY A 78 13.38 -22.30 -35.26
N GLU A 79 13.04 -21.02 -35.13
CA GLU A 79 13.50 -19.91 -35.95
C GLU A 79 13.57 -18.62 -35.12
N ARG A 80 14.26 -17.61 -35.63
CA ARG A 80 14.33 -16.30 -34.95
C ARG A 80 12.92 -15.72 -34.82
N THR A 81 12.49 -15.49 -33.59
CA THR A 81 11.16 -14.96 -33.27
C THR A 81 11.26 -13.82 -32.26
N THR A 82 10.18 -13.06 -32.12
CA THR A 82 9.98 -12.04 -31.08
C THR A 82 8.75 -12.42 -30.29
N PHE A 83 8.81 -12.29 -28.99
CA PHE A 83 7.69 -12.53 -28.07
C PHE A 83 7.74 -11.49 -26.96
N ASP A 84 6.58 -11.23 -26.37
CA ASP A 84 6.44 -10.42 -25.17
C ASP A 84 6.11 -11.38 -24.01
N LEU A 85 6.76 -11.15 -22.87
CA LEU A 85 6.55 -11.90 -21.63
C LEU A 85 6.10 -10.91 -20.56
N ASP A 86 4.97 -11.20 -19.93
CA ASP A 86 4.40 -10.35 -18.89
C ASP A 86 3.86 -11.19 -17.73
N LEU A 87 3.68 -10.56 -16.57
CA LEU A 87 3.08 -11.15 -15.37
C LEU A 87 3.74 -12.47 -14.93
N VAL A 88 5.05 -12.55 -15.00
CA VAL A 88 5.78 -13.69 -14.44
C VAL A 88 5.65 -13.67 -12.92
N GLN A 89 5.00 -14.70 -12.37
CA GLN A 89 4.78 -14.85 -10.94
C GLN A 89 5.28 -16.22 -10.48
N PHE A 90 5.98 -16.24 -9.37
CA PHE A 90 6.36 -17.44 -8.66
C PHE A 90 5.91 -17.29 -7.21
N MET A 91 4.95 -18.11 -6.79
CA MET A 91 4.25 -17.96 -5.52
C MET A 91 4.05 -19.31 -4.88
N ASP A 92 4.02 -19.39 -3.57
CA ASP A 92 3.55 -20.57 -2.86
C ASP A 92 2.11 -20.92 -3.29
N ALA A 93 1.83 -22.21 -3.49
CA ALA A 93 0.47 -22.65 -3.80
C ALA A 93 -0.48 -22.40 -2.61
N ASP A 94 0.06 -22.33 -1.40
CA ASP A 94 -0.66 -22.04 -0.16
C ASP A 94 -0.66 -20.53 0.18
N TYR A 95 -0.91 -19.66 -0.81
CA TYR A 95 -1.12 -18.24 -0.57
C TYR A 95 -2.43 -17.98 0.19
N TRP A 96 -2.57 -16.81 0.78
CA TRP A 96 -3.78 -16.43 1.51
C TRP A 96 -5.00 -16.47 0.57
N GLY A 97 -6.07 -17.12 1.02
CA GLY A 97 -7.30 -17.25 0.24
C GLY A 97 -7.18 -18.12 -1.00
N ALA A 98 -6.20 -19.06 -1.07
CA ALA A 98 -6.06 -19.99 -2.18
C ALA A 98 -7.36 -20.77 -2.40
N GLY A 99 -7.89 -20.71 -3.63
CA GLY A 99 -9.17 -21.30 -4.01
C GLY A 99 -10.40 -20.41 -3.80
N ASP A 100 -10.28 -19.29 -3.13
CA ASP A 100 -11.35 -18.31 -3.00
C ASP A 100 -11.37 -17.39 -4.24
N PRO A 101 -12.52 -17.27 -4.96
CA PRO A 101 -12.63 -16.43 -6.15
C PRO A 101 -12.28 -14.94 -5.92
N LYS A 102 -12.46 -14.41 -4.72
CA LYS A 102 -12.09 -13.02 -4.41
C LYS A 102 -10.57 -12.79 -4.43
N TRP A 103 -9.77 -13.83 -4.22
CA TRP A 103 -8.30 -13.77 -4.25
C TRP A 103 -7.70 -14.26 -5.58
N ARG A 104 -8.46 -14.22 -6.67
CA ARG A 104 -8.01 -14.72 -7.99
C ARG A 104 -6.96 -13.84 -8.67
N TYR A 105 -6.84 -12.56 -8.30
CA TYR A 105 -5.87 -11.64 -8.90
C TYR A 105 -4.61 -11.53 -8.06
N GLY A 106 -4.57 -10.59 -7.14
CA GLY A 106 -3.43 -10.42 -6.24
C GLY A 106 -3.35 -11.55 -5.21
N LYS A 107 -2.13 -11.95 -4.87
CA LYS A 107 -1.87 -13.05 -3.95
C LYS A 107 -0.98 -12.58 -2.82
N LEU A 108 -1.37 -12.83 -1.59
CA LEU A 108 -0.65 -12.47 -0.38
C LEU A 108 0.02 -13.69 0.23
N ARG A 109 1.17 -13.51 0.84
CA ARG A 109 1.82 -14.53 1.66
C ARG A 109 0.95 -14.82 2.88
N ARG A 110 0.59 -16.08 3.05
CA ARG A 110 -0.25 -16.55 4.16
C ARG A 110 0.35 -16.21 5.51
N ASP A 111 1.63 -16.50 5.71
CA ASP A 111 2.34 -16.30 6.97
C ASP A 111 2.34 -14.82 7.40
N LEU A 112 2.46 -13.87 6.46
CA LEU A 112 2.39 -12.44 6.76
C LEU A 112 0.97 -12.01 7.14
N VAL A 113 -0.05 -12.51 6.43
CA VAL A 113 -1.45 -12.20 6.77
C VAL A 113 -1.81 -12.77 8.14
N GLU A 114 -1.41 -14.01 8.44
CA GLU A 114 -1.61 -14.63 9.77
C GLU A 114 -0.90 -13.84 10.88
N THR A 115 0.29 -13.32 10.61
CA THR A 115 1.02 -12.45 11.55
C THR A 115 0.26 -11.15 11.82
N ILE A 116 -0.26 -10.49 10.77
CA ILE A 116 -1.09 -9.29 10.93
C ILE A 116 -2.40 -9.62 11.67
N GLN A 117 -3.04 -10.74 11.32
CA GLN A 117 -4.27 -11.19 11.96
C GLN A 117 -4.09 -11.43 13.47
N ALA A 118 -2.93 -11.95 13.88
CA ALA A 118 -2.61 -12.17 15.30
C ALA A 118 -2.50 -10.86 16.11
N LEU A 119 -2.28 -9.72 15.44
CA LEU A 119 -2.31 -8.39 16.07
C LEU A 119 -3.73 -7.87 16.31
N HIS A 120 -4.76 -8.51 15.73
CA HIS A 120 -6.16 -8.09 15.79
C HIS A 120 -6.36 -6.60 15.45
N PRO A 121 -5.91 -6.12 14.28
CA PRO A 121 -6.02 -4.71 13.93
C PRO A 121 -7.48 -4.28 13.83
N ALA A 122 -7.80 -3.12 14.39
CA ALA A 122 -9.15 -2.54 14.27
C ALA A 122 -9.38 -1.93 12.89
N PHE A 123 -8.32 -1.48 12.23
CA PHE A 123 -8.35 -0.91 10.89
C PHE A 123 -7.00 -1.12 10.18
N LEU A 124 -7.00 -0.93 8.87
CA LEU A 124 -5.79 -0.91 8.05
C LEU A 124 -5.78 0.36 7.19
N ARG A 125 -4.73 1.17 7.33
CA ARG A 125 -4.46 2.33 6.47
C ARG A 125 -3.63 1.88 5.27
N PHE A 126 -4.07 2.23 4.07
CA PHE A 126 -3.39 1.88 2.83
C PHE A 126 -3.56 2.98 1.75
N PRO A 127 -2.72 3.03 0.71
CA PRO A 127 -1.60 2.15 0.37
C PRO A 127 -0.34 2.48 1.20
N GLY A 128 -0.31 3.54 1.94
CA GLY A 128 0.81 3.98 2.76
C GLY A 128 0.90 5.49 2.92
N GLY A 129 2.10 5.99 3.19
CA GLY A 129 2.41 7.39 3.43
C GLY A 129 2.67 8.19 2.15
N CYS A 130 3.87 8.75 2.00
CA CYS A 130 4.26 9.59 0.86
C CYS A 130 4.08 8.95 -0.52
N ILE A 131 3.92 7.62 -0.59
CA ILE A 131 3.60 6.93 -1.83
C ILE A 131 2.27 7.40 -2.43
N VAL A 132 1.32 7.80 -1.60
CA VAL A 132 0.03 8.39 -2.02
C VAL A 132 0.26 9.64 -2.85
N GLU A 133 1.20 10.47 -2.41
CA GLU A 133 1.46 11.79 -2.97
C GLU A 133 2.35 11.76 -4.21
N GLY A 134 3.24 10.75 -4.29
CA GLY A 134 4.24 10.68 -5.33
C GLY A 134 5.30 11.78 -5.25
N VAL A 135 6.16 11.85 -6.28
CA VAL A 135 7.26 12.83 -6.35
C VAL A 135 6.83 14.15 -7.00
N THR A 136 5.88 14.08 -7.91
CA THR A 136 5.27 15.23 -8.61
C THR A 136 3.84 14.86 -8.95
N PRO A 137 2.92 15.83 -9.17
CA PRO A 137 1.59 15.54 -9.72
C PRO A 137 1.70 14.73 -11.02
N GLY A 138 0.95 13.63 -11.09
CA GLY A 138 1.02 12.63 -12.16
C GLY A 138 1.85 11.38 -11.80
N ASN A 139 2.52 11.37 -10.64
CA ASN A 139 3.21 10.20 -10.09
C ASN A 139 2.59 9.73 -8.75
N GLU A 140 1.46 10.27 -8.39
CA GLU A 140 0.65 9.82 -7.25
C GLU A 140 0.20 8.37 -7.43
N TYR A 141 -0.05 7.69 -6.31
CA TYR A 141 -0.64 6.37 -6.31
C TYR A 141 -2.13 6.47 -6.67
N ARG A 142 -2.46 6.16 -7.90
CA ARG A 142 -3.82 6.21 -8.40
C ARG A 142 -4.50 4.86 -8.22
N TRP A 143 -5.49 4.77 -7.35
CA TRP A 143 -6.17 3.52 -7.04
C TRP A 143 -6.79 2.85 -8.28
N LYS A 144 -7.27 3.64 -9.26
CA LYS A 144 -7.84 3.15 -10.52
C LYS A 144 -6.86 2.33 -11.37
N ASP A 145 -5.57 2.62 -11.25
CA ASP A 145 -4.52 1.87 -11.94
C ASP A 145 -4.19 0.52 -11.26
N THR A 146 -4.81 0.25 -10.10
CA THR A 146 -4.51 -0.90 -9.23
C THR A 146 -5.65 -1.91 -9.13
N VAL A 147 -6.75 -1.69 -9.85
CA VAL A 147 -7.93 -2.57 -9.87
C VAL A 147 -8.17 -3.14 -11.26
N GLY A 148 -9.05 -4.13 -11.36
CA GLY A 148 -9.28 -4.86 -12.61
C GLY A 148 -8.31 -6.01 -12.80
N SER A 149 -8.18 -6.49 -14.04
CA SER A 149 -7.26 -7.59 -14.37
C SER A 149 -5.81 -7.18 -14.17
N LEU A 150 -4.94 -8.12 -13.77
CA LEU A 150 -3.52 -7.82 -13.56
C LEU A 150 -2.83 -7.26 -14.80
N ALA A 151 -3.24 -7.70 -15.99
CA ALA A 151 -2.70 -7.19 -17.26
C ALA A 151 -3.06 -5.71 -17.55
N ALA A 152 -4.12 -5.19 -16.91
CA ALA A 152 -4.52 -3.79 -17.04
C ALA A 152 -3.85 -2.88 -16.01
N ARG A 153 -3.23 -3.44 -14.98
CA ARG A 153 -2.58 -2.68 -13.92
C ARG A 153 -1.20 -2.22 -14.36
N ARG A 154 -0.93 -0.93 -14.20
CA ARG A 154 0.35 -0.35 -14.62
C ARG A 154 1.39 -0.53 -13.53
N GLN A 155 2.61 -0.86 -13.94
CA GLN A 155 3.76 -0.74 -13.08
C GLN A 155 4.11 0.73 -12.88
N GLN A 156 4.38 1.14 -11.63
CA GLN A 156 4.75 2.51 -11.33
C GLN A 156 6.07 2.57 -10.55
N TYR A 157 6.83 3.61 -10.83
CA TYR A 157 8.02 3.92 -10.06
C TYR A 157 7.64 4.30 -8.62
N SER A 158 8.21 3.61 -7.64
CA SER A 158 8.05 4.00 -6.24
C SER A 158 8.98 5.15 -5.89
N MET A 159 8.46 6.19 -5.24
CA MET A 159 9.29 7.27 -4.71
C MET A 159 10.29 6.78 -3.64
N TRP A 160 9.99 5.67 -3.00
CA TRP A 160 10.86 4.97 -2.06
C TRP A 160 11.69 3.88 -2.74
N SER A 161 12.02 4.10 -4.02
CA SER A 161 12.78 3.18 -4.84
C SER A 161 14.22 3.07 -4.33
N PHE A 162 14.44 2.13 -3.44
CA PHE A 162 15.78 1.75 -3.00
C PHE A 162 16.39 0.82 -4.03
N LYS A 163 17.69 0.91 -4.19
CA LYS A 163 18.39 -0.01 -5.06
C LYS A 163 18.40 -1.40 -4.41
N MET A 164 17.97 -2.38 -5.17
CA MET A 164 18.18 -3.78 -4.83
C MET A 164 19.67 -4.11 -4.81
N PRO A 165 20.10 -5.22 -4.17
CA PRO A 165 21.51 -5.63 -4.18
C PRO A 165 22.14 -5.73 -5.57
N ASP A 166 21.35 -6.08 -6.58
CA ASP A 166 21.76 -6.12 -7.99
C ASP A 166 21.83 -4.74 -8.67
N GLY A 167 21.54 -3.66 -7.94
CA GLY A 167 21.53 -2.30 -8.44
C GLY A 167 20.25 -1.88 -9.18
N SER A 168 19.27 -2.79 -9.34
CA SER A 168 17.98 -2.45 -9.92
C SER A 168 17.17 -1.53 -9.01
N SER A 169 16.17 -0.87 -9.57
CA SER A 169 15.25 0.00 -8.81
C SER A 169 13.98 -0.75 -8.49
N TYR A 170 13.53 -0.63 -7.25
CA TYR A 170 12.23 -1.16 -6.83
C TYR A 170 11.11 -0.38 -7.52
N SER A 171 10.17 -1.09 -8.11
CA SER A 171 8.95 -0.51 -8.69
C SER A 171 7.72 -1.26 -8.17
N GLN A 172 6.58 -0.58 -8.18
CA GLN A 172 5.31 -1.17 -7.80
C GLN A 172 4.65 -1.79 -9.02
N SER A 173 4.40 -3.08 -8.97
CA SER A 173 3.71 -3.82 -10.03
C SER A 173 2.19 -3.69 -9.97
N TYR A 174 1.65 -3.23 -8.84
CA TYR A 174 0.22 -3.22 -8.51
C TYR A 174 -0.47 -4.59 -8.57
N GLN A 175 0.29 -5.66 -8.42
CA GLN A 175 -0.31 -7.00 -8.24
C GLN A 175 -1.16 -7.06 -6.97
N ILE A 176 -0.78 -6.32 -5.95
CA ILE A 176 -1.60 -6.00 -4.79
C ILE A 176 -2.03 -4.54 -4.93
N GLY A 177 -3.33 -4.30 -4.98
CA GLY A 177 -3.92 -2.99 -5.14
C GLY A 177 -5.09 -2.75 -4.20
N PHE A 178 -5.88 -1.74 -4.50
CA PHE A 178 -6.98 -1.34 -3.60
C PHE A 178 -8.01 -2.45 -3.38
N TYR A 179 -8.34 -3.21 -4.41
CA TYR A 179 -9.24 -4.35 -4.26
C TYR A 179 -8.72 -5.36 -3.24
N GLU A 180 -7.46 -5.74 -3.35
CA GLU A 180 -6.84 -6.70 -2.44
C GLU A 180 -6.69 -6.14 -1.02
N TYR A 181 -6.47 -4.83 -0.85
CA TYR A 181 -6.46 -4.20 0.47
C TYR A 181 -7.84 -4.23 1.12
N PHE A 182 -8.91 -3.98 0.38
CA PHE A 182 -10.28 -4.12 0.89
C PHE A 182 -10.60 -5.56 1.28
N CYS A 183 -10.28 -6.53 0.43
CA CYS A 183 -10.46 -7.96 0.75
C CYS A 183 -9.68 -8.36 2.00
N LEU A 184 -8.45 -7.85 2.16
CA LEU A 184 -7.63 -8.10 3.36
C LEU A 184 -8.28 -7.51 4.61
N CYS A 185 -8.79 -6.28 4.54
CA CYS A 185 -9.50 -5.67 5.67
C CYS A 185 -10.69 -6.51 6.10
N GLU A 186 -11.50 -7.01 5.15
CA GLU A 186 -12.63 -7.89 5.43
C GLU A 186 -12.18 -9.20 6.12
N ASP A 187 -11.14 -9.85 5.60
CA ASP A 187 -10.62 -11.10 6.17
C ASP A 187 -10.02 -10.90 7.56
N LEU A 188 -9.39 -9.77 7.81
CA LEU A 188 -8.87 -9.39 9.13
C LEU A 188 -9.97 -8.90 10.07
N LYS A 189 -11.19 -8.64 9.59
CA LYS A 189 -12.27 -7.96 10.31
C LYS A 189 -11.86 -6.56 10.77
N ALA A 190 -11.03 -5.91 9.99
CA ALA A 190 -10.52 -4.56 10.20
C ALA A 190 -11.26 -3.57 9.29
N LYS A 191 -11.46 -2.33 9.74
CA LYS A 191 -12.01 -1.28 8.89
C LYS A 191 -10.99 -0.84 7.85
N PRO A 192 -11.39 -0.61 6.59
CA PRO A 192 -10.51 0.00 5.60
C PRO A 192 -10.36 1.51 5.85
N LEU A 193 -9.13 2.01 5.80
CA LEU A 193 -8.81 3.43 5.77
C LEU A 193 -7.96 3.72 4.52
N PRO A 194 -8.57 3.79 3.34
CA PRO A 194 -7.86 4.24 2.15
C PRO A 194 -7.48 5.70 2.28
N THR A 195 -6.24 6.03 1.93
CA THR A 195 -5.74 7.41 1.85
C THR A 195 -5.42 7.74 0.41
N LEU A 196 -5.95 8.86 -0.10
CA LEU A 196 -5.80 9.26 -1.49
C LEU A 196 -5.07 10.58 -1.63
N PHE A 197 -4.55 10.80 -2.84
CA PHE A 197 -3.88 12.03 -3.22
C PHE A 197 -4.82 13.24 -3.14
N ALA A 198 -4.36 14.30 -2.47
CA ALA A 198 -5.13 15.55 -2.31
C ALA A 198 -4.67 16.69 -3.24
N GLY A 199 -3.98 16.37 -4.33
CA GLY A 199 -3.49 17.39 -5.26
C GLY A 199 -2.20 18.09 -4.82
N ILE A 200 -1.45 17.50 -3.89
CA ILE A 200 -0.15 17.99 -3.40
C ILE A 200 0.82 16.83 -3.32
N ALA A 201 1.90 16.89 -4.10
CA ALA A 201 2.96 15.89 -4.06
C ALA A 201 3.75 15.94 -2.73
N CYS A 202 4.52 14.89 -2.45
CA CYS A 202 5.29 14.75 -1.22
C CYS A 202 6.08 16.01 -0.89
N GLN A 203 6.07 16.39 0.40
CA GLN A 203 6.69 17.61 0.92
C GLN A 203 8.21 17.62 0.88
N SER A 204 8.86 16.62 0.31
CA SER A 204 10.33 16.56 0.21
C SER A 204 10.88 17.81 -0.47
N PRO A 205 11.90 18.45 0.10
CA PRO A 205 12.51 19.68 -0.46
C PRO A 205 13.03 19.46 -1.90
N GLY A 206 12.90 20.49 -2.72
CA GLY A 206 13.47 20.50 -4.08
C GLY A 206 12.63 19.82 -5.14
N ARG A 207 11.43 19.36 -4.83
CA ARG A 207 10.48 18.80 -5.80
C ARG A 207 9.44 19.86 -6.16
N ASP A 208 9.47 20.33 -7.40
CA ASP A 208 8.59 21.37 -7.92
C ASP A 208 8.17 21.04 -9.37
N PRO A 209 6.92 21.27 -9.81
CA PRO A 209 5.79 21.77 -9.02
C PRO A 209 5.20 20.66 -8.12
N ARG A 210 4.81 21.04 -6.89
CA ARG A 210 4.20 20.12 -5.93
C ARG A 210 2.67 20.24 -5.88
N HIS A 211 2.15 21.38 -6.21
CA HIS A 211 0.75 21.74 -6.02
C HIS A 211 0.00 21.77 -7.35
N MET A 212 -1.08 21.02 -7.45
CA MET A 212 -2.05 21.18 -8.52
C MET A 212 -2.86 22.48 -8.30
N ASP A 213 -3.18 23.17 -9.40
CA ASP A 213 -4.10 24.28 -9.33
C ASP A 213 -5.50 23.80 -8.91
N ILE A 214 -5.97 24.28 -7.78
CA ILE A 214 -7.29 23.94 -7.21
C ILE A 214 -8.45 24.30 -8.15
N ASN A 215 -8.27 25.30 -9.03
CA ASN A 215 -9.28 25.72 -10.00
C ASN A 215 -9.24 24.93 -11.31
N SER A 216 -8.26 24.06 -11.48
CA SER A 216 -8.09 23.31 -12.72
C SER A 216 -9.17 22.24 -12.90
N ALA A 217 -9.49 21.95 -14.15
CA ALA A 217 -10.33 20.80 -14.48
C ALA A 217 -9.67 19.48 -14.07
N THR A 218 -8.33 19.41 -14.11
CA THR A 218 -7.57 18.23 -13.70
C THR A 218 -7.75 17.94 -12.22
N PHE A 219 -7.75 18.96 -11.35
CA PHE A 219 -8.02 18.76 -9.93
C PHE A 219 -9.42 18.17 -9.69
N ARG A 220 -10.44 18.71 -10.35
CA ARG A 220 -11.81 18.19 -10.23
C ARG A 220 -11.96 16.77 -10.77
N ASN A 221 -11.45 16.53 -11.97
CA ASN A 221 -11.70 15.27 -12.69
C ASN A 221 -10.80 14.12 -12.27
N ASN A 222 -9.58 14.40 -11.77
CA ASN A 222 -8.62 13.37 -11.41
C ASN A 222 -8.41 13.26 -9.91
N VAL A 223 -8.68 14.32 -9.13
CA VAL A 223 -8.53 14.23 -7.67
C VAL A 223 -9.89 14.05 -7.03
N ILE A 224 -10.78 15.06 -7.08
CA ILE A 224 -12.09 14.95 -6.41
C ILE A 224 -12.88 13.74 -6.93
N GLN A 225 -12.90 13.53 -8.24
CA GLN A 225 -13.61 12.39 -8.82
C GLN A 225 -13.03 11.03 -8.42
N ASP A 226 -11.72 10.94 -8.16
CA ASP A 226 -11.11 9.69 -7.68
C ASP A 226 -11.59 9.29 -6.27
N TYR A 227 -11.89 10.27 -5.40
CA TYR A 227 -12.53 10.01 -4.09
C TYR A 227 -13.94 9.47 -4.26
N LEU A 228 -14.77 10.14 -5.06
CA LEU A 228 -16.16 9.74 -5.28
C LEU A 228 -16.27 8.36 -5.93
N ASP A 229 -15.43 8.11 -6.94
CA ASP A 229 -15.39 6.83 -7.63
C ASP A 229 -14.89 5.69 -6.72
N LEU A 230 -13.96 5.98 -5.77
CA LEU A 230 -13.53 4.97 -4.80
C LEU A 230 -14.65 4.59 -3.84
N ILE A 231 -15.42 5.55 -3.37
CA ILE A 231 -16.57 5.26 -2.50
C ILE A 231 -17.61 4.44 -3.28
N GLU A 232 -17.87 4.77 -4.55
CA GLU A 232 -18.72 3.95 -5.42
C GLU A 232 -18.15 2.55 -5.64
N PHE A 233 -16.83 2.42 -5.87
CA PHE A 233 -16.19 1.12 -5.98
C PHE A 233 -16.38 0.29 -4.71
N ALA A 234 -16.19 0.91 -3.55
CA ALA A 234 -16.26 0.21 -2.27
C ALA A 234 -17.69 -0.12 -1.83
N ASN A 235 -18.65 0.80 -2.01
CA ASN A 235 -19.97 0.71 -1.40
C ASN A 235 -21.13 0.67 -2.40
N GLY A 236 -20.88 1.00 -3.68
CA GLY A 236 -21.94 1.12 -4.68
C GLY A 236 -22.61 -0.20 -5.02
N ASP A 237 -23.81 -0.10 -5.58
CA ASP A 237 -24.55 -1.23 -6.14
C ASP A 237 -23.99 -1.55 -7.55
N PRO A 238 -23.53 -2.78 -7.81
CA PRO A 238 -22.94 -3.18 -9.09
C PRO A 238 -23.93 -3.14 -10.27
N GLU A 239 -25.23 -3.10 -10.03
CA GLU A 239 -26.23 -2.99 -11.10
C GLU A 239 -26.44 -1.53 -11.57
N SER A 240 -26.03 -0.55 -10.78
CA SER A 240 -26.23 0.87 -11.06
C SER A 240 -24.91 1.68 -11.16
N SER A 241 -23.82 1.19 -10.59
CA SER A 241 -22.49 1.84 -10.59
C SER A 241 -21.47 1.06 -11.40
N SER A 242 -20.80 1.74 -12.32
CA SER A 242 -19.74 1.13 -13.12
C SER A 242 -18.53 0.69 -12.28
N TRP A 243 -18.17 1.45 -11.24
CA TRP A 243 -17.07 1.08 -10.35
C TRP A 243 -17.41 -0.09 -9.43
N ALA A 244 -18.64 -0.16 -8.92
CA ALA A 244 -19.11 -1.32 -8.18
C ALA A 244 -19.22 -2.57 -9.08
N ALA A 245 -19.54 -2.41 -10.36
CA ALA A 245 -19.49 -3.50 -11.33
C ALA A 245 -18.06 -4.05 -11.52
N VAL A 246 -17.03 -3.18 -11.54
CA VAL A 246 -15.62 -3.61 -11.54
C VAL A 246 -15.32 -4.45 -10.30
N ARG A 247 -15.74 -4.04 -9.09
CA ARG A 247 -15.58 -4.82 -7.86
C ARG A 247 -16.22 -6.20 -7.97
N ARG A 248 -17.49 -6.26 -8.42
CA ARG A 248 -18.20 -7.52 -8.67
C ARG A 248 -17.44 -8.43 -9.63
N ASP A 249 -16.99 -7.85 -10.75
CA ASP A 249 -16.29 -8.61 -11.80
C ASP A 249 -14.90 -9.07 -11.33
N MET A 250 -14.33 -8.43 -10.31
CA MET A 250 -13.14 -8.90 -9.61
C MET A 250 -13.42 -10.03 -8.62
N GLY A 251 -14.67 -10.34 -8.31
CA GLY A 251 -15.06 -11.47 -7.48
C GLY A 251 -15.72 -11.10 -6.16
N HIS A 252 -16.01 -9.82 -5.92
CA HIS A 252 -16.65 -9.33 -4.69
C HIS A 252 -17.89 -8.46 -5.00
N PRO A 253 -19.07 -9.05 -5.15
CA PRO A 253 -20.29 -8.30 -5.47
C PRO A 253 -20.79 -7.41 -4.30
N GLU A 254 -20.55 -7.83 -3.06
CA GLU A 254 -21.05 -7.14 -1.88
C GLU A 254 -20.23 -5.86 -1.57
N PRO A 255 -20.81 -4.84 -0.94
CA PRO A 255 -20.08 -3.66 -0.50
C PRO A 255 -19.08 -3.97 0.62
N PHE A 256 -17.94 -3.27 0.61
CA PHE A 256 -16.91 -3.39 1.66
C PHE A 256 -17.23 -2.60 2.93
N GLY A 257 -18.24 -1.74 2.91
CA GLY A 257 -18.65 -0.95 4.08
C GLY A 257 -17.64 0.13 4.46
N LEU A 258 -17.10 0.84 3.46
CA LEU A 258 -16.20 1.98 3.67
C LEU A 258 -16.95 3.13 4.35
N ASP A 259 -16.50 3.54 5.54
CA ASP A 259 -17.09 4.61 6.34
C ASP A 259 -16.10 5.75 6.67
N MET A 260 -14.82 5.60 6.31
CA MET A 260 -13.80 6.62 6.52
C MET A 260 -12.79 6.67 5.36
N ILE A 261 -12.25 7.86 5.08
CA ILE A 261 -11.29 8.08 4.00
C ILE A 261 -10.26 9.14 4.37
N GLY A 262 -8.97 8.85 4.11
CA GLY A 262 -7.88 9.79 4.32
C GLY A 262 -7.73 10.75 3.15
N VAL A 263 -7.66 12.06 3.44
CA VAL A 263 -7.50 13.12 2.44
C VAL A 263 -6.07 13.64 2.45
N GLY A 264 -5.26 13.12 1.53
CA GLY A 264 -3.83 13.41 1.48
C GLY A 264 -3.02 12.74 2.58
N ASN A 265 -1.69 12.82 2.46
CA ASN A 265 -0.74 12.32 3.45
C ASN A 265 0.25 13.42 3.80
N GLU A 266 0.48 13.68 5.08
CA GLU A 266 1.43 14.68 5.58
C GLU A 266 1.31 16.06 4.91
N ASN A 267 0.22 16.34 4.25
CA ASN A 267 -0.07 17.61 3.62
C ASN A 267 -0.40 18.68 4.67
N PHE A 268 -0.11 19.91 4.37
CA PHE A 268 -0.28 21.04 5.29
C PHE A 268 -0.38 22.38 4.56
N GLY A 269 -0.73 23.42 5.32
CA GLY A 269 -0.76 24.79 4.82
C GLY A 269 -2.12 25.20 4.26
N ALA A 270 -2.22 26.48 3.82
CA ALA A 270 -3.49 27.06 3.38
C ALA A 270 -4.03 26.39 2.10
N ASP A 271 -3.15 26.05 1.19
CA ASP A 271 -3.53 25.40 -0.07
C ASP A 271 -4.09 23.98 0.18
N TYR A 272 -3.49 23.24 1.12
CA TYR A 272 -4.02 21.95 1.53
C TYR A 272 -5.42 22.06 2.16
N VAL A 273 -5.59 22.99 3.10
CA VAL A 273 -6.88 23.23 3.75
C VAL A 273 -7.96 23.52 2.71
N ALA A 274 -7.68 24.40 1.74
CA ALA A 274 -8.65 24.71 0.69
C ALA A 274 -8.98 23.49 -0.19
N LYS A 275 -7.99 22.63 -0.49
CA LYS A 275 -8.22 21.38 -1.24
C LYS A 275 -9.00 20.36 -0.42
N PHE A 276 -8.68 20.24 0.87
CA PHE A 276 -9.42 19.40 1.80
C PHE A 276 -10.91 19.79 1.81
N ASP A 277 -11.21 21.08 1.95
CA ASP A 277 -12.59 21.57 1.95
C ASP A 277 -13.32 21.16 0.66
N MET A 278 -12.76 21.41 -0.51
CA MET A 278 -13.38 21.04 -1.78
C MET A 278 -13.61 19.54 -1.94
N ILE A 279 -12.67 18.72 -1.44
CA ILE A 279 -12.79 17.27 -1.49
C ILE A 279 -13.85 16.79 -0.52
N SER A 280 -13.81 17.23 0.74
CA SER A 280 -14.74 16.81 1.78
C SER A 280 -16.18 17.30 1.50
N GLU A 281 -16.35 18.53 1.01
CA GLU A 281 -17.65 19.03 0.56
C GLU A 281 -18.23 18.15 -0.54
N ALA A 282 -17.45 17.82 -1.58
CA ALA A 282 -17.93 16.96 -2.66
C ALA A 282 -18.25 15.53 -2.19
N ILE A 283 -17.53 15.01 -1.21
CA ILE A 283 -17.85 13.73 -0.57
C ILE A 283 -19.16 13.85 0.20
N HIS A 284 -19.31 14.82 1.08
CA HIS A 284 -20.47 14.95 1.95
C HIS A 284 -21.76 15.32 1.21
N GLU A 285 -21.67 15.95 0.02
CA GLU A 285 -22.84 16.16 -0.85
C GLU A 285 -23.49 14.84 -1.28
N ARG A 286 -22.72 13.75 -1.40
CA ARG A 286 -23.21 12.44 -1.85
C ARG A 286 -23.25 11.40 -0.74
N TYR A 287 -22.30 11.48 0.19
CA TYR A 287 -22.06 10.52 1.26
C TYR A 287 -21.91 11.26 2.60
N PRO A 288 -23.00 11.79 3.15
CA PRO A 288 -22.95 12.70 4.31
C PRO A 288 -22.33 12.06 5.58
N ASP A 289 -22.39 10.74 5.70
CA ASP A 289 -21.87 10.01 6.86
C ASP A 289 -20.39 9.56 6.69
N MET A 290 -19.75 9.88 5.56
CA MET A 290 -18.35 9.51 5.31
C MET A 290 -17.41 10.35 6.18
N LEU A 291 -16.63 9.70 7.03
CA LEU A 291 -15.65 10.37 7.87
C LEU A 291 -14.39 10.72 7.07
N CYS A 292 -14.12 12.01 6.91
CA CYS A 292 -12.91 12.50 6.26
C CYS A 292 -11.79 12.70 7.28
N VAL A 293 -10.63 12.07 7.06
CA VAL A 293 -9.44 12.22 7.89
C VAL A 293 -8.54 13.30 7.29
N MET A 294 -8.28 14.36 8.06
CA MET A 294 -7.49 15.53 7.64
C MET A 294 -6.03 15.38 8.06
N SER A 295 -5.09 15.57 7.14
CA SER A 295 -3.67 15.58 7.47
C SER A 295 -3.25 16.85 8.24
N ALA A 296 -2.34 16.70 9.19
CA ALA A 296 -1.74 17.80 9.96
C ALA A 296 -0.23 17.98 9.70
N GLY A 297 0.30 17.43 8.63
CA GLY A 297 1.72 17.51 8.28
C GLY A 297 2.56 16.45 8.98
N LEU A 298 3.88 16.62 8.88
CA LEU A 298 4.87 15.62 9.29
C LEU A 298 5.37 15.82 10.73
N PHE A 299 5.45 17.07 11.20
CA PHE A 299 6.09 17.39 12.47
C PHE A 299 5.11 17.95 13.48
N PRO A 300 5.04 17.38 14.70
CA PRO A 300 4.25 17.94 15.78
C PRO A 300 4.78 19.34 16.18
N PHE A 301 3.85 20.20 16.65
CA PHE A 301 4.15 21.55 17.14
C PHE A 301 4.58 22.59 16.10
N GLN A 302 4.52 22.29 14.81
CA GLN A 302 4.76 23.28 13.76
C GLN A 302 3.53 24.17 13.50
N PRO A 303 3.71 25.39 12.97
CA PRO A 303 2.59 26.27 12.56
C PRO A 303 1.64 25.60 11.55
N ALA A 304 2.16 24.68 10.74
CA ALA A 304 1.40 23.89 9.78
C ALA A 304 0.36 23.03 10.48
N MET A 305 0.77 22.27 11.49
CA MET A 305 -0.12 21.42 12.30
C MET A 305 -1.19 22.25 13.02
N LYS A 306 -0.79 23.40 13.60
CA LYS A 306 -1.74 24.32 14.24
C LYS A 306 -2.84 24.77 13.29
N ARG A 307 -2.51 25.06 12.04
CA ARG A 307 -3.50 25.46 11.02
C ARG A 307 -4.53 24.39 10.76
N SER A 308 -4.11 23.13 10.55
CA SER A 308 -5.01 22.02 10.37
C SER A 308 -5.93 21.84 11.58
N TRP A 309 -5.37 21.93 12.79
CA TRP A 309 -6.16 21.87 14.02
C TRP A 309 -7.15 23.02 14.20
N ASP A 310 -6.74 24.25 13.90
CA ASP A 310 -7.62 25.43 13.98
C ASP A 310 -8.80 25.27 13.00
N HIS A 311 -8.52 24.75 11.82
CA HIS A 311 -9.55 24.47 10.80
C HIS A 311 -10.49 23.35 11.22
N ALA A 312 -9.95 22.23 11.68
CA ALA A 312 -10.75 21.10 12.15
C ALA A 312 -11.69 21.48 13.31
N ARG A 313 -11.21 22.32 14.25
CA ARG A 313 -12.03 22.85 15.33
C ARG A 313 -13.14 23.77 14.83
N ALA A 314 -12.86 24.58 13.80
CA ALA A 314 -13.86 25.43 13.19
C ALA A 314 -14.96 24.61 12.51
N LEU A 315 -14.59 23.57 11.78
CA LEU A 315 -15.53 22.63 11.18
C LEU A 315 -16.40 21.95 12.25
N ALA A 316 -15.78 21.38 13.28
CA ALA A 316 -16.50 20.73 14.38
C ALA A 316 -17.45 21.67 15.13
N ALA A 317 -17.13 22.98 15.22
CA ALA A 317 -17.98 23.96 15.88
C ALA A 317 -19.21 24.38 15.04
N THR A 318 -19.12 24.26 13.72
CA THR A 318 -20.24 24.57 12.81
C THR A 318 -21.15 23.38 12.57
N ASP A 319 -20.67 22.19 12.88
CA ASP A 319 -21.43 20.96 12.72
C ASP A 319 -22.41 20.78 13.87
N SER A 320 -23.66 21.13 13.61
CA SER A 320 -24.78 20.98 14.56
C SER A 320 -25.53 19.64 14.40
N GLY A 321 -25.07 18.78 13.49
CA GLY A 321 -25.63 17.46 13.22
C GLY A 321 -25.05 16.39 14.13
N ALA A 322 -25.91 15.51 14.64
CA ALA A 322 -25.44 14.26 15.19
C ALA A 322 -24.93 13.41 14.01
N HIS A 323 -23.63 13.45 13.73
CA HIS A 323 -23.05 12.44 12.87
C HIS A 323 -23.16 11.09 13.60
N ASP A 324 -23.82 10.15 12.96
CA ASP A 324 -23.86 8.75 13.39
C ASP A 324 -22.53 8.06 13.01
N SER A 325 -21.42 8.82 13.11
CA SER A 325 -20.08 8.24 12.94
C SER A 325 -19.77 7.36 14.13
N ALA A 326 -19.10 6.25 13.90
CA ALA A 326 -18.72 5.31 14.96
C ALA A 326 -17.88 5.96 16.08
N THR A 327 -17.36 7.17 15.86
CA THR A 327 -16.53 7.94 16.79
C THR A 327 -17.30 9.09 17.44
N GLY A 328 -18.41 9.56 16.86
CA GLY A 328 -19.12 10.76 17.28
C GLY A 328 -18.34 12.06 17.00
N ASP A 329 -17.26 12.02 16.25
CA ASP A 329 -16.47 13.18 15.86
C ASP A 329 -16.89 13.66 14.47
N ALA A 330 -16.93 14.97 14.27
CA ALA A 330 -17.20 15.58 12.95
C ALA A 330 -16.02 15.45 11.99
N ILE A 331 -14.81 15.32 12.53
CA ILE A 331 -13.55 15.23 11.78
C ILE A 331 -12.47 14.55 12.62
N ILE A 332 -11.58 13.83 11.97
CA ILE A 332 -10.37 13.28 12.57
C ILE A 332 -9.13 13.95 11.96
N VAL A 333 -8.15 14.30 12.81
CA VAL A 333 -6.89 14.93 12.42
C VAL A 333 -5.77 13.92 12.54
N ASP A 334 -5.07 13.67 11.43
CA ASP A 334 -3.96 12.73 11.33
C ASP A 334 -2.63 13.42 11.68
N GLU A 335 -2.03 12.99 12.78
CA GLU A 335 -0.73 13.45 13.29
C GLU A 335 0.32 12.37 13.15
N HIS A 336 1.52 12.75 12.72
CA HIS A 336 2.66 11.84 12.59
C HIS A 336 3.81 12.22 13.51
N SER A 337 4.60 11.25 13.95
CA SER A 337 5.82 11.49 14.74
C SER A 337 6.82 10.36 14.62
N TYR A 338 8.05 10.73 14.26
CA TYR A 338 9.21 9.85 14.23
C TYR A 338 10.30 10.46 15.10
N HIS A 339 10.50 9.94 16.31
CA HIS A 339 11.39 10.51 17.30
C HIS A 339 12.16 9.43 18.07
N SER A 340 13.02 9.85 19.01
CA SER A 340 13.73 8.92 19.88
C SER A 340 12.79 8.23 20.90
N PRO A 341 13.16 7.08 21.44
CA PRO A 341 12.40 6.41 22.50
C PRO A 341 12.13 7.30 23.71
N GLU A 342 13.11 8.15 24.07
CA GLU A 342 12.98 9.09 25.20
C GLU A 342 11.94 10.17 24.93
N TRP A 343 11.87 10.63 23.67
CA TRP A 343 10.85 11.59 23.28
C TRP A 343 9.46 10.96 23.45
N PHE A 344 9.24 9.75 22.91
CA PHE A 344 7.96 9.07 23.03
C PHE A 344 7.57 8.89 24.49
N ALA A 345 8.47 8.42 25.34
CA ALA A 345 8.21 8.27 26.78
C ALA A 345 7.85 9.61 27.45
N SER A 346 8.52 10.71 27.06
CA SER A 346 8.25 12.05 27.60
C SER A 346 6.91 12.64 27.14
N GLN A 347 6.34 12.13 26.04
CA GLN A 347 5.08 12.59 25.47
C GLN A 347 3.84 11.79 25.94
N ALA A 348 3.98 10.92 26.93
CA ALA A 348 2.86 10.12 27.47
C ALA A 348 1.68 10.98 27.98
N SER A 349 1.88 12.25 28.29
CA SER A 349 0.83 13.21 28.68
C SER A 349 0.40 14.20 27.57
N ARG A 350 0.86 14.01 26.34
CA ARG A 350 0.63 14.92 25.21
C ARG A 350 -0.84 15.28 25.03
N PHE A 351 -1.71 14.29 25.05
CA PHE A 351 -3.12 14.45 24.72
C PHE A 351 -3.99 14.87 25.93
N ASP A 352 -3.42 14.97 27.15
CA ASP A 352 -4.16 15.34 28.35
C ASP A 352 -4.81 16.74 28.23
N ALA A 353 -4.14 17.65 27.51
CA ALA A 353 -4.59 19.03 27.31
C ALA A 353 -5.30 19.26 25.95
N TYR A 354 -5.49 18.24 25.13
CA TYR A 354 -6.18 18.41 23.85
C TYR A 354 -7.65 18.75 24.09
N PRO A 355 -8.22 19.71 23.32
CA PRO A 355 -9.62 20.06 23.43
C PRO A 355 -10.53 18.91 23.05
N ARG A 356 -11.58 18.66 23.84
CA ARG A 356 -12.68 17.75 23.55
C ARG A 356 -13.78 18.53 22.84
N CYS A 357 -13.59 18.82 21.56
CA CYS A 357 -14.39 19.76 20.79
C CYS A 357 -15.02 19.17 19.52
N GLY A 358 -15.19 17.85 19.45
CA GLY A 358 -15.76 17.17 18.29
C GLY A 358 -14.76 16.92 17.14
N ALA A 359 -13.47 17.17 17.38
CA ALA A 359 -12.40 16.77 16.48
C ALA A 359 -11.52 15.72 17.17
N GLY A 360 -11.43 14.54 16.60
CA GLY A 360 -10.64 13.42 17.12
C GLY A 360 -9.18 13.44 16.62
N VAL A 361 -8.31 12.73 17.30
CA VAL A 361 -6.92 12.48 16.90
C VAL A 361 -6.81 11.09 16.27
N TYR A 362 -6.23 11.01 15.12
CA TYR A 362 -5.59 9.83 14.58
C TYR A 362 -4.07 10.01 14.65
N PHE A 363 -3.38 9.16 15.39
CA PHE A 363 -1.92 9.15 15.40
C PHE A 363 -1.43 8.16 14.37
N GLY A 364 -1.38 8.62 13.09
CA GLY A 364 -1.43 7.78 11.90
C GLY A 364 -0.12 7.17 11.49
N GLU A 365 1.00 7.82 11.81
CA GLU A 365 2.32 7.23 11.60
C GLU A 365 3.22 7.54 12.78
N TYR A 366 3.81 6.51 13.36
CA TYR A 366 4.80 6.67 14.41
C TYR A 366 5.75 5.48 14.49
N SER A 367 6.98 5.77 14.86
CA SER A 367 7.93 4.78 15.38
C SER A 367 9.04 5.47 16.16
N ALA A 368 9.54 4.79 17.19
CA ALA A 368 10.67 5.26 17.98
C ALA A 368 11.97 4.96 17.24
N ASN A 369 12.36 5.87 16.35
CA ASN A 369 13.62 5.82 15.64
C ASN A 369 14.47 7.07 15.95
N GLY A 370 15.75 7.00 15.71
CA GLY A 370 16.66 8.12 15.93
C GLY A 370 16.66 9.20 14.83
N TYR A 371 15.98 8.99 13.70
CA TYR A 371 16.15 9.79 12.50
C TYR A 371 15.83 11.28 12.69
N PHE A 372 14.63 11.60 13.14
CA PHE A 372 14.21 12.98 13.39
C PHE A 372 14.73 13.57 14.70
N ALA A 373 15.37 12.77 15.52
CA ALA A 373 16.10 13.25 16.70
C ALA A 373 17.55 13.67 16.37
N GLY A 374 17.89 13.80 15.07
CA GLY A 374 19.22 14.15 14.61
C GLY A 374 20.23 13.01 14.65
N GLN A 375 19.75 11.78 14.81
CA GLN A 375 20.59 10.58 14.74
C GLN A 375 20.34 9.81 13.44
N PRO A 376 21.38 9.20 12.85
CA PRO A 376 21.19 8.41 11.66
C PRO A 376 20.29 7.20 11.94
N GLN A 377 19.44 6.86 10.98
CA GLN A 377 18.75 5.58 10.99
C GLN A 377 19.80 4.46 10.89
N THR A 378 19.94 3.69 11.94
CA THR A 378 20.79 2.51 11.96
C THR A 378 20.01 1.36 12.54
N GLU A 379 20.29 0.15 12.12
CA GLU A 379 19.71 -1.05 12.72
C GLU A 379 19.96 -1.15 14.23
N GLN A 380 21.08 -0.59 14.68
CA GLN A 380 21.43 -0.54 16.11
C GLN A 380 20.53 0.41 16.91
N GLY A 381 19.92 1.40 16.29
CA GLY A 381 19.02 2.38 16.93
C GLY A 381 17.54 2.08 16.76
N ALA A 382 17.20 1.21 15.80
CA ALA A 382 15.82 0.83 15.47
C ALA A 382 15.50 -0.57 16.01
N ASN A 383 14.20 -0.90 16.10
CA ASN A 383 13.68 -2.21 16.50
C ASN A 383 14.30 -2.76 17.81
N THR A 384 14.59 -1.87 18.77
CA THR A 384 15.17 -2.21 20.06
C THR A 384 14.09 -2.32 21.14
N TRP A 385 14.40 -3.08 22.19
CA TRP A 385 13.54 -3.12 23.37
C TRP A 385 13.29 -1.73 23.98
N LYS A 386 14.27 -0.85 23.90
CA LYS A 386 14.15 0.54 24.34
C LYS A 386 13.14 1.32 23.50
N SER A 387 13.14 1.11 22.18
CA SER A 387 12.16 1.70 21.25
C SER A 387 10.75 1.24 21.62
N ALA A 388 10.54 -0.05 21.78
CA ALA A 388 9.25 -0.60 22.17
C ALA A 388 8.75 -0.06 23.52
N LEU A 389 9.63 0.09 24.53
CA LEU A 389 9.25 0.66 25.83
C LEU A 389 8.87 2.15 25.74
N GLY A 390 9.57 2.93 24.89
CA GLY A 390 9.23 4.33 24.65
C GLY A 390 7.86 4.49 23.99
N GLU A 391 7.59 3.69 22.97
CA GLU A 391 6.29 3.65 22.28
C GLU A 391 5.18 3.17 23.21
N ALA A 392 5.40 2.11 23.97
CA ALA A 392 4.43 1.61 24.94
C ALA A 392 4.07 2.66 26.01
N ALA A 393 5.05 3.40 26.52
CA ALA A 393 4.80 4.50 27.44
C ALA A 393 3.93 5.59 26.83
N PHE A 394 4.18 5.95 25.56
CA PHE A 394 3.36 6.91 24.82
C PHE A 394 1.92 6.39 24.62
N LEU A 395 1.78 5.13 24.22
CA LEU A 395 0.47 4.53 23.96
C LEU A 395 -0.41 4.45 25.20
N THR A 396 0.16 4.34 26.41
CA THR A 396 -0.63 4.47 27.65
C THR A 396 -1.31 5.85 27.75
N GLY A 397 -0.66 6.88 27.22
CA GLY A 397 -1.25 8.22 27.12
C GLY A 397 -2.37 8.29 26.08
N CYS A 398 -2.21 7.59 24.95
CA CYS A 398 -3.28 7.48 23.94
C CYS A 398 -4.51 6.79 24.52
N GLU A 399 -4.35 5.63 25.18
CA GLU A 399 -5.45 4.91 25.83
C GLU A 399 -6.15 5.75 26.90
N ARG A 400 -5.38 6.42 27.77
CA ARG A 400 -5.95 7.29 28.80
C ARG A 400 -6.80 8.43 28.21
N ASN A 401 -6.48 8.86 27.01
CA ASN A 401 -7.15 9.93 26.27
C ASN A 401 -7.99 9.40 25.11
N SER A 402 -8.56 8.19 25.22
CA SER A 402 -9.36 7.56 24.15
C SER A 402 -10.66 8.32 23.83
N ASP A 403 -11.02 9.30 24.64
CA ASP A 403 -12.09 10.26 24.38
C ASP A 403 -11.71 11.32 23.34
N VAL A 404 -10.43 11.45 22.99
CA VAL A 404 -9.94 12.33 21.93
C VAL A 404 -9.01 11.60 20.96
N VAL A 405 -8.18 10.66 21.41
CA VAL A 405 -7.36 9.81 20.55
C VAL A 405 -8.18 8.61 20.09
N ARG A 406 -8.65 8.66 18.86
CA ARG A 406 -9.54 7.63 18.31
C ARG A 406 -8.80 6.48 17.67
N MET A 407 -7.65 6.76 17.08
CA MET A 407 -6.92 5.81 16.25
C MET A 407 -5.42 5.98 16.41
N THR A 408 -4.68 4.89 16.34
CA THR A 408 -3.22 4.89 16.21
C THR A 408 -2.78 3.81 15.23
N SER A 409 -1.76 4.05 14.42
CA SER A 409 -1.17 3.05 13.55
C SER A 409 0.35 3.18 13.44
N TYR A 410 1.03 2.05 13.59
CA TYR A 410 2.47 1.96 13.44
C TYR A 410 2.90 2.04 11.98
N ALA A 411 4.02 2.70 11.70
CA ALA A 411 4.60 2.77 10.37
C ALA A 411 6.15 2.74 10.42
N PRO A 412 6.78 2.03 9.44
CA PRO A 412 6.20 1.14 8.44
C PRO A 412 5.74 -0.21 9.00
N LEU A 413 4.75 -0.85 8.35
CA LEU A 413 4.21 -2.12 8.81
C LEU A 413 5.09 -3.30 8.42
N LEU A 414 5.43 -3.42 7.14
CA LEU A 414 6.12 -4.57 6.55
C LEU A 414 7.43 -4.13 5.89
N ALA A 415 8.45 -4.95 6.00
CA ALA A 415 9.68 -4.79 5.24
C ALA A 415 10.16 -6.11 4.64
N HIS A 416 10.71 -6.02 3.43
CA HIS A 416 11.51 -7.07 2.84
C HIS A 416 12.97 -6.81 3.19
N ILE A 417 13.58 -7.66 4.02
CA ILE A 417 14.90 -7.45 4.63
C ILE A 417 15.97 -7.02 3.62
N PRO A 418 16.13 -7.66 2.44
CA PRO A 418 17.13 -7.25 1.47
C PRO A 418 16.93 -5.88 0.84
N ALA A 419 15.70 -5.34 0.91
CA ALA A 419 15.31 -4.10 0.22
C ALA A 419 14.59 -3.11 1.14
N LYS A 420 14.79 -3.20 2.46
CA LYS A 420 14.17 -2.28 3.40
C LYS A 420 14.74 -0.87 3.26
N GLY A 421 13.84 0.08 3.17
CA GLY A 421 14.20 1.50 3.08
C GLY A 421 14.31 2.21 4.42
N TRP A 422 13.72 1.63 5.46
CA TRP A 422 13.67 2.15 6.81
C TRP A 422 14.20 1.12 7.78
N ALA A 423 14.99 1.55 8.75
CA ALA A 423 15.58 0.63 9.72
C ALA A 423 14.54 0.03 10.69
N GLN A 424 13.49 0.79 11.00
CA GLN A 424 12.38 0.33 11.86
C GLN A 424 11.23 -0.20 11.00
N ASN A 425 10.71 -1.35 11.37
CA ASN A 425 9.52 -1.94 10.77
C ASN A 425 8.83 -2.79 11.83
N LEU A 426 7.52 -2.98 11.74
CA LEU A 426 6.81 -3.79 12.71
C LEU A 426 7.00 -5.28 12.45
N ILE A 427 7.02 -5.68 11.18
CA ILE A 427 7.15 -7.07 10.72
C ILE A 427 8.24 -7.13 9.65
N GLU A 428 9.26 -8.01 9.83
CA GLU A 428 10.38 -8.23 8.91
C GLU A 428 10.47 -9.69 8.44
#